data_4ab397f93edced52b70563302baaa1b4
#
_entry.id   4ab397f93edced52b70563302baaa1b4
#
_cell.length_a   1.000
_cell.length_b   1.000
_cell.length_c   1.000
_cell.angle_alpha   90.00
_cell.angle_beta   90.00
_cell.angle_gamma   90.00
#
_symmetry.space_group_name_H-M   'P 1'
#
loop_
_entity.id
_entity.type
_entity.pdbx_description
1 polymer ?
#
loop_
_entity_poly.entity_id
_entity_poly.type
_entity_poly.pdbx_seq_one_letter_code
_entity_poly.pdbx_strand_id
1 'polypeptide(L)'
;MATALAESGTEIVTVALRRADLSGKGDPFADILDFIDPKKYLLLPNTSGAMNAEEAVRLARLARAAGISDWVKLEIHPDPRYLLPDPIETLKAAEVLVKEGFTVLPYINADPVLARRLEDVGTAAVMPLGSPIGSNRGIETRAQIEIILNQCTVPVIVDAGIGAPSHAAEALEMGASAVLVNTAIAIAPDPERMARAFRMAVEAGREAFETGLAARGVSASATSPLTAFLHTAA
;
A
#
# COMPACT_ATOMS: atom_id res chain seq x y z
N MET A 1 16.87 3.05 -10.39
CA MET A 1 15.43 2.77 -10.28
C MET A 1 15.08 1.38 -10.80
N ALA A 2 15.35 1.03 -12.05
CA ALA A 2 15.03 -0.29 -12.61
C ALA A 2 15.56 -1.47 -11.77
N THR A 3 16.78 -1.39 -11.28
CA THR A 3 17.39 -2.43 -10.42
C THR A 3 16.65 -2.54 -9.07
N ALA A 4 16.30 -1.41 -8.45
CA ALA A 4 15.55 -1.43 -7.20
C ALA A 4 14.14 -2.02 -7.38
N LEU A 5 13.46 -1.73 -8.50
CA LEU A 5 12.19 -2.37 -8.86
C LEU A 5 12.34 -3.89 -9.01
N ALA A 6 13.38 -4.34 -9.70
CA ALA A 6 13.64 -5.77 -9.86
C ALA A 6 13.92 -6.47 -8.52
N GLU A 7 14.71 -5.86 -7.66
CA GLU A 7 15.06 -6.39 -6.33
C GLU A 7 13.87 -6.39 -5.35
N SER A 8 12.93 -5.44 -5.51
CA SER A 8 11.73 -5.38 -4.66
C SER A 8 10.75 -6.53 -4.86
N GLY A 9 10.82 -7.22 -6.00
CA GLY A 9 9.84 -8.26 -6.36
C GLY A 9 8.43 -7.72 -6.58
N THR A 10 8.26 -6.39 -6.74
CA THR A 10 6.95 -5.78 -6.96
C THR A 10 6.33 -6.22 -8.28
N GLU A 11 5.00 -6.31 -8.32
CA GLU A 11 4.22 -6.57 -9.53
C GLU A 11 3.50 -5.30 -10.01
N ILE A 12 3.25 -4.35 -9.08
CA ILE A 12 2.52 -3.10 -9.36
C ILE A 12 3.43 -1.91 -9.07
N VAL A 13 3.50 -0.96 -10.00
CA VAL A 13 4.29 0.28 -9.84
C VAL A 13 3.38 1.48 -9.95
N THR A 14 3.33 2.30 -8.89
CA THR A 14 2.57 3.54 -8.91
C THR A 14 3.33 4.67 -9.61
N VAL A 15 2.63 5.43 -10.44
CA VAL A 15 3.17 6.59 -11.15
C VAL A 15 2.27 7.81 -10.98
N ALA A 16 2.87 8.94 -10.60
CA ALA A 16 2.13 10.19 -10.42
C ALA A 16 1.91 10.87 -11.77
N LEU A 17 0.65 10.98 -12.20
CA LEU A 17 0.29 11.60 -13.50
C LEU A 17 0.73 13.05 -13.64
N ARG A 18 0.80 13.82 -12.57
CA ARG A 18 1.34 15.20 -12.58
C ARG A 18 2.80 15.28 -13.02
N ARG A 19 3.52 14.16 -12.96
CA ARG A 19 4.95 14.05 -13.30
C ARG A 19 5.17 13.34 -14.62
N ALA A 20 4.11 12.85 -15.27
CA ALA A 20 4.21 12.30 -16.61
C ALA A 20 4.00 13.42 -17.62
N ASP A 21 5.06 13.83 -18.32
CA ASP A 21 4.92 14.72 -19.46
C ASP A 21 4.35 13.94 -20.64
N LEU A 22 3.03 14.02 -20.80
CA LEU A 22 2.32 13.44 -21.93
C LEU A 22 2.61 14.21 -23.24
N SER A 23 3.31 15.35 -23.19
CA SER A 23 3.62 16.19 -24.35
C SER A 23 4.95 15.85 -25.03
N GLY A 24 5.80 15.03 -24.41
CA GLY A 24 7.10 14.63 -24.95
C GLY A 24 8.12 15.79 -25.06
N LYS A 25 7.90 16.90 -24.37
CA LYS A 25 8.76 18.07 -24.40
C LYS A 25 9.62 18.18 -23.15
N GLY A 26 10.53 17.22 -22.96
CA GLY A 26 11.73 17.45 -22.13
C GLY A 26 11.52 17.70 -20.64
N ASP A 27 10.51 17.07 -20.02
CA ASP A 27 10.42 17.00 -18.55
C ASP A 27 11.46 15.99 -18.03
N PRO A 28 12.33 16.36 -17.07
CA PRO A 28 13.27 15.43 -16.44
C PRO A 28 12.59 14.21 -15.76
N PHE A 29 11.26 14.24 -15.60
CA PHE A 29 10.47 13.15 -15.03
C PHE A 29 9.73 12.30 -16.08
N ALA A 30 9.72 12.69 -17.36
CA ALA A 30 9.19 11.86 -18.46
C ALA A 30 9.97 10.55 -18.59
N ASP A 31 11.26 10.56 -18.24
CA ASP A 31 12.13 9.40 -18.23
C ASP A 31 11.71 8.31 -17.24
N ILE A 32 10.80 8.59 -16.28
CA ILE A 32 10.41 7.58 -15.28
C ILE A 32 9.73 6.37 -15.92
N LEU A 33 8.89 6.58 -16.92
CA LEU A 33 8.18 5.51 -17.63
C LEU A 33 9.13 4.67 -18.49
N ASP A 34 10.24 5.25 -18.97
CA ASP A 34 11.27 4.55 -19.76
C ASP A 34 12.00 3.49 -18.93
N PHE A 35 12.01 3.61 -17.60
CA PHE A 35 12.62 2.65 -16.68
C PHE A 35 11.66 1.56 -16.20
N ILE A 36 10.38 1.59 -16.60
CA ILE A 36 9.35 0.66 -16.15
C ILE A 36 8.87 -0.15 -17.35
N ASP A 37 9.24 -1.41 -17.41
CA ASP A 37 8.75 -2.32 -18.46
C ASP A 37 7.26 -2.64 -18.22
N PRO A 38 6.34 -2.15 -19.06
CA PRO A 38 4.90 -2.37 -18.91
C PRO A 38 4.47 -3.82 -19.18
N LYS A 39 5.36 -4.66 -19.71
CA LYS A 39 5.12 -6.10 -19.84
C LYS A 39 5.41 -6.85 -18.55
N LYS A 40 6.25 -6.28 -17.69
CA LYS A 40 6.67 -6.89 -16.44
C LYS A 40 5.89 -6.36 -15.24
N TYR A 41 5.51 -5.08 -15.27
CA TYR A 41 4.86 -4.40 -14.16
C TYR A 41 3.51 -3.85 -14.56
N LEU A 42 2.51 -4.05 -13.72
CA LEU A 42 1.24 -3.32 -13.84
C LEU A 42 1.45 -1.86 -13.44
N LEU A 43 1.20 -0.96 -14.36
CA LEU A 43 1.21 0.48 -14.06
C LEU A 43 -0.06 0.86 -13.31
N LEU A 44 0.10 1.52 -12.17
CA LEU A 44 -0.98 2.05 -11.35
C LEU A 44 -0.85 3.58 -11.26
N PRO A 45 -1.44 4.32 -12.22
CA PRO A 45 -1.46 5.78 -12.16
C PRO A 45 -2.17 6.25 -10.90
N ASN A 46 -1.61 7.28 -10.23
CA ASN A 46 -2.27 7.89 -9.09
C ASN A 46 -2.76 9.32 -9.40
N THR A 47 -3.79 9.74 -8.69
CA THR A 47 -4.36 11.08 -8.80
C THR A 47 -3.79 12.05 -7.76
N SER A 48 -2.59 11.76 -7.26
CA SER A 48 -1.89 12.58 -6.26
C SER A 48 -1.85 14.04 -6.67
N GLY A 49 -2.25 14.90 -5.75
CA GLY A 49 -2.37 16.33 -5.93
C GLY A 49 -3.72 16.80 -6.42
N ALA A 50 -4.71 15.91 -6.62
CA ALA A 50 -6.10 16.31 -6.72
C ALA A 50 -6.58 16.86 -5.38
N MET A 51 -7.34 17.98 -5.45
CA MET A 51 -7.87 18.66 -4.28
C MET A 51 -9.32 18.28 -4.00
N ASN A 52 -10.01 17.66 -4.96
CA ASN A 52 -11.41 17.26 -4.91
C ASN A 52 -11.69 16.09 -5.89
N ALA A 53 -12.92 15.58 -5.83
CA ALA A 53 -13.36 14.44 -6.66
C ALA A 53 -13.30 14.74 -8.16
N GLU A 54 -13.68 15.95 -8.58
CA GLU A 54 -13.71 16.33 -10.01
C GLU A 54 -12.30 16.28 -10.62
N GLU A 55 -11.32 16.84 -9.91
CA GLU A 55 -9.92 16.82 -10.34
C GLU A 55 -9.37 15.39 -10.42
N ALA A 56 -9.67 14.54 -9.41
CA ALA A 56 -9.22 13.16 -9.39
C ALA A 56 -9.81 12.36 -10.55
N VAL A 57 -11.11 12.49 -10.81
CA VAL A 57 -11.79 11.84 -11.95
C VAL A 57 -11.19 12.31 -13.27
N ARG A 58 -10.93 13.61 -13.42
CA ARG A 58 -10.29 14.17 -14.62
C ARG A 58 -8.90 13.56 -14.85
N LEU A 59 -8.07 13.45 -13.79
CA LEU A 59 -6.74 12.86 -13.89
C LEU A 59 -6.80 11.37 -14.28
N ALA A 60 -7.71 10.59 -13.69
CA ALA A 60 -7.90 9.19 -14.05
C ALA A 60 -8.30 9.02 -15.53
N ARG A 61 -9.25 9.84 -16.01
CA ARG A 61 -9.66 9.84 -17.42
C ARG A 61 -8.52 10.21 -18.38
N LEU A 62 -7.64 11.15 -17.97
CA LEU A 62 -6.45 11.49 -18.76
C LEU A 62 -5.47 10.31 -18.86
N ALA A 63 -5.23 9.57 -17.76
CA ALA A 63 -4.40 8.38 -17.80
C ALA A 63 -4.94 7.32 -18.76
N ARG A 64 -6.25 7.05 -18.71
CA ARG A 64 -6.91 6.13 -19.63
C ARG A 64 -6.83 6.60 -21.08
N ALA A 65 -7.10 7.87 -21.34
CA ALA A 65 -7.03 8.44 -22.68
C ALA A 65 -5.61 8.40 -23.26
N ALA A 66 -4.58 8.48 -22.40
CA ALA A 66 -3.19 8.30 -22.80
C ALA A 66 -2.78 6.82 -22.98
N GLY A 67 -3.68 5.88 -22.79
CA GLY A 67 -3.41 4.45 -22.93
C GLY A 67 -2.54 3.85 -21.83
N ILE A 68 -2.42 4.53 -20.67
CA ILE A 68 -1.53 4.08 -19.59
C ILE A 68 -2.15 2.91 -18.83
N SER A 69 -3.38 3.05 -18.32
CA SER A 69 -4.04 2.02 -17.54
C SER A 69 -5.51 2.36 -17.27
N ASP A 70 -6.34 1.32 -17.08
CA ASP A 70 -7.69 1.42 -16.50
C ASP A 70 -7.67 1.27 -14.97
N TRP A 71 -6.52 0.96 -14.39
CA TRP A 71 -6.31 0.95 -12.94
C TRP A 71 -5.99 2.36 -12.47
N VAL A 72 -6.45 2.71 -11.27
CA VAL A 72 -6.15 4.01 -10.66
C VAL A 72 -6.00 3.89 -9.15
N LYS A 73 -4.88 4.42 -8.64
CA LYS A 73 -4.74 4.72 -7.22
C LYS A 73 -5.37 6.08 -6.97
N LEU A 74 -6.54 6.07 -6.33
CA LEU A 74 -7.31 7.27 -6.07
C LEU A 74 -6.79 7.97 -4.83
N GLU A 75 -6.21 9.15 -5.01
CA GLU A 75 -5.64 10.00 -3.96
C GLU A 75 -6.21 11.42 -4.09
N ILE A 76 -6.80 11.94 -3.00
CA ILE A 76 -7.30 13.31 -2.91
C ILE A 76 -6.83 13.89 -1.58
N HIS A 77 -5.88 14.83 -1.64
CA HIS A 77 -5.32 15.47 -0.44
C HIS A 77 -5.50 16.98 -0.52
N PRO A 78 -6.52 17.55 0.11
CA PRO A 78 -6.76 18.99 0.09
C PRO A 78 -5.72 19.79 0.88
N ASP A 79 -5.03 19.14 1.84
CA ASP A 79 -3.94 19.75 2.61
C ASP A 79 -2.57 19.20 2.16
N PRO A 80 -1.76 20.02 1.44
CA PRO A 80 -0.44 19.59 0.98
C PRO A 80 0.58 19.42 2.10
N ARG A 81 0.30 19.87 3.32
CA ARG A 81 1.23 19.79 4.45
C ARG A 81 1.27 18.39 5.05
N TYR A 82 0.12 17.75 5.21
CA TYR A 82 0.00 16.44 5.84
C TYR A 82 -0.34 15.31 4.86
N LEU A 83 -0.82 15.66 3.66
CA LEU A 83 -1.20 14.71 2.61
C LEU A 83 -2.21 13.66 3.10
N LEU A 84 -3.09 14.07 4.02
CA LEU A 84 -4.17 13.22 4.51
C LEU A 84 -5.31 13.19 3.48
N PRO A 85 -5.89 12.01 3.23
CA PRO A 85 -6.95 11.86 2.24
C PRO A 85 -8.28 12.43 2.73
N ASP A 86 -9.02 13.09 1.83
CA ASP A 86 -10.39 13.55 2.09
C ASP A 86 -11.37 12.38 1.94
N PRO A 87 -12.09 11.97 3.00
CA PRO A 87 -12.97 10.80 2.95
C PRO A 87 -14.21 11.03 2.07
N ILE A 88 -14.74 12.26 2.04
CA ILE A 88 -15.96 12.59 1.31
C ILE A 88 -15.67 12.64 -0.19
N GLU A 89 -14.64 13.38 -0.56
CA GLU A 89 -14.26 13.52 -1.97
C GLU A 89 -13.74 12.19 -2.55
N THR A 90 -13.03 11.38 -1.73
CA THR A 90 -12.59 10.04 -2.14
C THR A 90 -13.78 9.12 -2.46
N LEU A 91 -14.81 9.10 -1.59
CA LEU A 91 -16.00 8.28 -1.84
C LEU A 91 -16.75 8.74 -3.10
N LYS A 92 -16.95 10.05 -3.28
CA LYS A 92 -17.59 10.62 -4.50
C LYS A 92 -16.84 10.25 -5.77
N ALA A 93 -15.52 10.39 -5.77
CA ALA A 93 -14.70 10.06 -6.94
C ALA A 93 -14.73 8.55 -7.24
N ALA A 94 -14.67 7.71 -6.20
CA ALA A 94 -14.76 6.26 -6.35
C ALA A 94 -16.08 5.83 -7.00
N GLU A 95 -17.22 6.39 -6.58
CA GLU A 95 -18.53 6.11 -7.19
C GLU A 95 -18.58 6.41 -8.69
N VAL A 96 -17.95 7.52 -9.11
CA VAL A 96 -17.90 7.90 -10.53
C VAL A 96 -16.97 6.95 -11.30
N LEU A 97 -15.77 6.73 -10.80
CA LEU A 97 -14.75 5.94 -11.50
C LEU A 97 -15.13 4.47 -11.61
N VAL A 98 -15.71 3.87 -10.58
CA VAL A 98 -16.21 2.48 -10.62
C VAL A 98 -17.33 2.34 -11.67
N LYS A 99 -18.30 3.29 -11.71
CA LYS A 99 -19.36 3.30 -12.75
C LYS A 99 -18.81 3.43 -14.17
N GLU A 100 -17.65 4.09 -14.32
CA GLU A 100 -16.96 4.22 -15.61
C GLU A 100 -16.07 3.03 -15.94
N GLY A 101 -16.05 1.99 -15.13
CA GLY A 101 -15.30 0.76 -15.33
C GLY A 101 -13.80 0.86 -15.01
N PHE A 102 -13.39 1.78 -14.16
CA PHE A 102 -12.03 1.79 -13.61
C PHE A 102 -11.86 0.74 -12.52
N THR A 103 -10.66 0.17 -12.44
CA THR A 103 -10.22 -0.62 -11.29
C THR A 103 -9.65 0.36 -10.26
N VAL A 104 -10.45 0.66 -9.23
CA VAL A 104 -10.15 1.74 -8.27
C VAL A 104 -9.54 1.19 -7.00
N LEU A 105 -8.37 1.74 -6.60
CA LEU A 105 -7.67 1.46 -5.35
C LEU A 105 -7.58 2.78 -4.55
N PRO A 106 -8.50 3.05 -3.63
CA PRO A 106 -8.54 4.33 -2.92
C PRO A 106 -7.58 4.38 -1.72
N TYR A 107 -6.75 5.42 -1.67
CA TYR A 107 -5.96 5.79 -0.50
C TYR A 107 -6.84 6.51 0.52
N ILE A 108 -6.88 6.01 1.75
CA ILE A 108 -7.77 6.48 2.81
C ILE A 108 -7.06 6.61 4.16
N ASN A 109 -7.61 7.41 5.06
CA ASN A 109 -7.33 7.23 6.48
C ASN A 109 -7.76 5.81 6.90
N ALA A 110 -7.16 5.27 7.96
CA ALA A 110 -7.57 3.96 8.46
C ALA A 110 -8.94 4.04 9.14
N ASP A 111 -9.97 4.30 8.35
CA ASP A 111 -11.37 4.42 8.76
C ASP A 111 -12.14 3.18 8.30
N PRO A 112 -12.54 2.28 9.24
CA PRO A 112 -13.26 1.06 8.91
C PRO A 112 -14.63 1.32 8.25
N VAL A 113 -15.31 2.41 8.63
CA VAL A 113 -16.63 2.74 8.05
C VAL A 113 -16.48 3.17 6.59
N LEU A 114 -15.49 4.02 6.31
CA LEU A 114 -15.21 4.43 4.93
C LEU A 114 -14.74 3.24 4.08
N ALA A 115 -13.87 2.40 4.61
CA ALA A 115 -13.38 1.20 3.92
C ALA A 115 -14.55 0.32 3.45
N ARG A 116 -15.54 0.09 4.32
CA ARG A 116 -16.75 -0.68 3.99
C ARG A 116 -17.59 0.01 2.92
N ARG A 117 -17.81 1.31 3.01
CA ARG A 117 -18.54 2.08 1.99
C ARG A 117 -17.87 2.02 0.62
N LEU A 118 -16.56 2.08 0.57
CA LEU A 118 -15.79 1.96 -0.67
C LEU A 118 -15.91 0.57 -1.28
N GLU A 119 -15.85 -0.47 -0.46
CA GLU A 119 -16.14 -1.84 -0.91
C GLU A 119 -17.56 -1.96 -1.48
N ASP A 120 -18.57 -1.42 -0.79
CA ASP A 120 -19.98 -1.44 -1.25
C ASP A 120 -20.16 -0.68 -2.58
N VAL A 121 -19.36 0.33 -2.85
CA VAL A 121 -19.31 1.04 -4.15
C VAL A 121 -18.69 0.17 -5.26
N GLY A 122 -17.88 -0.82 -4.91
CA GLY A 122 -17.24 -1.74 -5.85
C GLY A 122 -15.77 -1.38 -6.15
N THR A 123 -15.05 -0.77 -5.21
CA THR A 123 -13.60 -0.60 -5.37
C THR A 123 -12.89 -1.95 -5.33
N ALA A 124 -11.78 -2.07 -6.06
CA ALA A 124 -11.06 -3.33 -6.20
C ALA A 124 -10.18 -3.68 -4.99
N ALA A 125 -9.90 -2.70 -4.15
CA ALA A 125 -9.14 -2.82 -2.91
C ALA A 125 -9.46 -1.63 -2.02
N VAL A 126 -8.93 -1.61 -0.79
CA VAL A 126 -8.84 -0.42 0.05
C VAL A 126 -7.40 -0.23 0.52
N MET A 127 -6.94 1.02 0.57
CA MET A 127 -5.55 1.35 0.89
C MET A 127 -5.47 2.26 2.13
N PRO A 128 -5.68 1.72 3.34
CA PRO A 128 -5.55 2.51 4.56
C PRO A 128 -4.10 2.89 4.84
N LEU A 129 -3.86 4.12 5.28
CA LEU A 129 -2.54 4.56 5.71
C LEU A 129 -2.12 3.90 7.03
N GLY A 130 -0.85 3.52 7.14
CA GLY A 130 -0.23 3.15 8.42
C GLY A 130 0.11 4.39 9.27
N SER A 131 0.69 5.39 8.63
CA SER A 131 0.96 6.74 9.16
C SER A 131 1.10 7.71 7.98
N PRO A 132 1.15 9.04 8.17
CA PRO A 132 1.18 9.99 7.06
C PRO A 132 2.29 9.74 6.04
N ILE A 133 2.02 10.06 4.78
CA ILE A 133 2.97 9.89 3.66
C ILE A 133 4.34 10.49 4.02
N GLY A 134 5.42 9.72 3.81
CA GLY A 134 6.79 10.16 4.03
C GLY A 134 7.23 10.24 5.51
N SER A 135 6.35 9.91 6.46
CA SER A 135 6.67 9.98 7.90
C SER A 135 7.57 8.84 8.39
N ASN A 136 7.59 7.70 7.70
CA ASN A 136 8.37 6.50 8.06
C ASN A 136 8.10 5.95 9.48
N ARG A 137 6.93 6.27 10.08
CA ARG A 137 6.58 5.94 11.46
C ARG A 137 5.95 4.56 11.65
N GLY A 138 5.71 3.84 10.56
CA GLY A 138 5.13 2.50 10.59
C GLY A 138 3.61 2.50 10.73
N ILE A 139 3.07 1.47 11.39
CA ILE A 139 1.63 1.20 11.46
C ILE A 139 1.07 1.78 12.76
N GLU A 140 0.98 3.12 12.85
CA GLU A 140 0.39 3.80 14.01
C GLU A 140 -1.14 3.59 14.11
N THR A 141 -1.77 3.26 13.00
CA THR A 141 -3.22 2.99 12.89
C THR A 141 -3.56 1.50 13.00
N ARG A 142 -2.71 0.71 13.66
CA ARG A 142 -2.82 -0.75 13.76
C ARG A 142 -4.23 -1.23 14.12
N ALA A 143 -4.81 -0.69 15.20
CA ALA A 143 -6.11 -1.14 15.68
C ALA A 143 -7.24 -0.94 14.65
N GLN A 144 -7.18 0.16 13.90
CA GLN A 144 -8.15 0.46 12.83
C GLN A 144 -7.95 -0.47 11.63
N ILE A 145 -6.68 -0.74 11.26
CA ILE A 145 -6.35 -1.66 10.17
C ILE A 145 -6.81 -3.08 10.51
N GLU A 146 -6.65 -3.54 11.75
CA GLU A 146 -7.17 -4.85 12.21
C GLU A 146 -8.69 -4.95 12.02
N ILE A 147 -9.44 -3.89 12.31
CA ILE A 147 -10.89 -3.86 12.07
C ILE A 147 -11.18 -3.93 10.56
N ILE A 148 -10.46 -3.16 9.73
CA ILE A 148 -10.64 -3.17 8.28
C ILE A 148 -10.37 -4.58 7.72
N LEU A 149 -9.27 -5.21 8.12
CA LEU A 149 -8.92 -6.58 7.71
C LEU A 149 -9.98 -7.61 8.06
N ASN A 150 -10.62 -7.45 9.22
CA ASN A 150 -11.66 -8.38 9.68
C ASN A 150 -13.01 -8.21 8.98
N GLN A 151 -13.31 -7.03 8.44
CA GLN A 151 -14.65 -6.74 7.89
C GLN A 151 -14.69 -6.63 6.37
N CYS A 152 -13.57 -6.26 5.70
CA CYS A 152 -13.53 -6.14 4.25
C CYS A 152 -13.23 -7.49 3.60
N THR A 153 -13.86 -7.73 2.45
CA THR A 153 -13.64 -8.92 1.61
C THR A 153 -12.72 -8.61 0.42
N VAL A 154 -12.58 -7.33 0.07
CA VAL A 154 -11.60 -6.87 -0.93
C VAL A 154 -10.19 -6.82 -0.34
N PRO A 155 -9.14 -6.93 -1.17
CA PRO A 155 -7.76 -6.78 -0.72
C PRO A 155 -7.53 -5.50 0.07
N VAL A 156 -6.85 -5.60 1.21
CA VAL A 156 -6.41 -4.47 2.02
C VAL A 156 -4.91 -4.27 1.82
N ILE A 157 -4.53 -3.09 1.36
CA ILE A 157 -3.13 -2.73 1.07
C ILE A 157 -2.71 -1.64 2.05
N VAL A 158 -1.78 -1.93 2.96
CA VAL A 158 -1.29 -0.89 3.87
C VAL A 158 -0.40 0.07 3.10
N ASP A 159 -0.85 1.31 3.01
CA ASP A 159 -0.17 2.38 2.27
C ASP A 159 0.34 3.45 3.23
N ALA A 160 1.40 4.14 2.83
CA ALA A 160 2.00 5.27 3.55
C ALA A 160 2.57 4.97 4.95
N GLY A 161 3.61 5.69 5.29
CA GLY A 161 4.27 5.57 6.59
C GLY A 161 5.16 4.35 6.79
N ILE A 162 5.20 3.42 5.83
CA ILE A 162 6.06 2.24 5.89
C ILE A 162 7.51 2.66 5.72
N GLY A 163 8.26 2.70 6.81
CA GLY A 163 9.62 3.24 6.86
C GLY A 163 10.72 2.20 7.10
N ALA A 164 10.36 0.96 7.42
CA ALA A 164 11.30 -0.13 7.66
C ALA A 164 10.72 -1.47 7.17
N PRO A 165 11.59 -2.44 6.79
CA PRO A 165 11.15 -3.79 6.44
C PRO A 165 10.27 -4.46 7.50
N SER A 166 10.56 -4.23 8.80
CA SER A 166 9.74 -4.75 9.90
C SER A 166 8.29 -4.26 9.87
N HIS A 167 8.04 -3.03 9.41
CA HIS A 167 6.66 -2.53 9.25
C HIS A 167 5.91 -3.27 8.14
N ALA A 168 6.61 -3.65 7.07
CA ALA A 168 6.03 -4.45 6.00
C ALA A 168 5.71 -5.87 6.49
N ALA A 169 6.64 -6.51 7.20
CA ALA A 169 6.39 -7.83 7.81
C ALA A 169 5.18 -7.77 8.75
N GLU A 170 5.11 -6.78 9.64
CA GLU A 170 3.98 -6.57 10.54
C GLU A 170 2.65 -6.45 9.80
N ALA A 171 2.58 -5.65 8.72
CA ALA A 171 1.37 -5.53 7.92
C ALA A 171 0.91 -6.86 7.35
N LEU A 172 1.84 -7.65 6.79
CA LEU A 172 1.52 -8.96 6.21
C LEU A 172 1.14 -9.99 7.29
N GLU A 173 1.82 -9.98 8.45
CA GLU A 173 1.47 -10.80 9.62
C GLU A 173 0.06 -10.51 10.15
N MET A 174 -0.41 -9.26 10.03
CA MET A 174 -1.79 -8.89 10.36
C MET A 174 -2.82 -9.41 9.34
N GLY A 175 -2.40 -9.84 8.16
CA GLY A 175 -3.26 -10.33 7.09
C GLY A 175 -3.49 -9.33 5.96
N ALA A 176 -2.75 -8.23 5.90
CA ALA A 176 -2.80 -7.35 4.73
C ALA A 176 -2.41 -8.11 3.45
N SER A 177 -3.05 -7.78 2.35
CA SER A 177 -2.78 -8.41 1.05
C SER A 177 -1.47 -7.93 0.44
N ALA A 178 -1.09 -6.68 0.72
CA ALA A 178 0.15 -6.08 0.25
C ALA A 178 0.51 -4.84 1.08
N VAL A 179 1.68 -4.29 0.82
CA VAL A 179 2.10 -2.96 1.28
C VAL A 179 2.54 -2.10 0.10
N LEU A 180 2.38 -0.80 0.20
CA LEU A 180 2.96 0.15 -0.74
C LEU A 180 4.12 0.88 -0.06
N VAL A 181 5.31 0.80 -0.66
CA VAL A 181 6.53 1.39 -0.13
C VAL A 181 7.17 2.28 -1.20
N ASN A 182 7.49 3.51 -0.82
CA ASN A 182 8.19 4.44 -1.71
C ASN A 182 9.36 5.11 -0.98
N THR A 183 9.08 6.05 -0.07
CA THR A 183 10.08 6.93 0.56
C THR A 183 11.22 6.14 1.20
N ALA A 184 10.92 5.09 1.96
CA ALA A 184 11.92 4.29 2.68
C ALA A 184 12.96 3.65 1.74
N ILE A 185 12.57 3.29 0.52
CA ILE A 185 13.49 2.76 -0.48
C ILE A 185 14.22 3.91 -1.18
N ALA A 186 13.47 4.95 -1.60
CA ALA A 186 14.01 6.03 -2.42
C ALA A 186 15.10 6.85 -1.72
N ILE A 187 15.00 7.07 -0.39
CA ILE A 187 15.98 7.84 0.38
C ILE A 187 17.05 6.98 1.05
N ALA A 188 16.99 5.65 0.89
CA ALA A 188 18.01 4.78 1.47
C ALA A 188 19.38 5.04 0.84
N PRO A 189 20.49 4.94 1.61
CA PRO A 189 21.83 5.03 1.06
C PRO A 189 22.12 4.00 -0.05
N ASP A 190 21.46 2.84 0.01
CA ASP A 190 21.49 1.78 -1.00
C ASP A 190 20.04 1.32 -1.27
N PRO A 191 19.35 1.96 -2.25
CA PRO A 191 17.96 1.63 -2.56
C PRO A 191 17.73 0.20 -3.03
N GLU A 192 18.71 -0.40 -3.70
CA GLU A 192 18.60 -1.78 -4.21
C GLU A 192 18.59 -2.79 -3.06
N ARG A 193 19.53 -2.65 -2.11
CA ARG A 193 19.55 -3.48 -0.91
C ARG A 193 18.33 -3.25 -0.02
N MET A 194 17.84 -2.03 0.09
CA MET A 194 16.64 -1.73 0.85
C MET A 194 15.40 -2.36 0.19
N ALA A 195 15.28 -2.29 -1.13
CA ALA A 195 14.19 -2.93 -1.87
C ALA A 195 14.17 -4.45 -1.65
N ARG A 196 15.34 -5.09 -1.70
CA ARG A 196 15.48 -6.53 -1.39
C ARG A 196 15.09 -6.85 0.06
N ALA A 197 15.47 -6.01 1.01
CA ALA A 197 15.11 -6.19 2.42
C ALA A 197 13.59 -6.10 2.62
N PHE A 198 12.92 -5.18 1.94
CA PHE A 198 11.45 -5.09 1.95
C PHE A 198 10.80 -6.32 1.32
N ARG A 199 11.30 -6.81 0.21
CA ARG A 199 10.83 -8.06 -0.41
C ARG A 199 10.88 -9.22 0.59
N MET A 200 12.03 -9.45 1.22
CA MET A 200 12.19 -10.53 2.20
C MET A 200 11.23 -10.39 3.38
N ALA A 201 10.97 -9.16 3.83
CA ALA A 201 10.04 -8.88 4.92
C ALA A 201 8.58 -9.18 4.53
N VAL A 202 8.18 -8.82 3.31
CA VAL A 202 6.85 -9.11 2.76
C VAL A 202 6.65 -10.63 2.63
N GLU A 203 7.62 -11.33 2.05
CA GLU A 203 7.57 -12.79 1.90
C GLU A 203 7.48 -13.48 3.27
N ALA A 204 8.32 -13.10 4.24
CA ALA A 204 8.32 -13.67 5.58
C ALA A 204 7.01 -13.38 6.35
N GLY A 205 6.50 -12.14 6.29
CA GLY A 205 5.25 -11.78 6.96
C GLY A 205 4.03 -12.52 6.38
N ARG A 206 3.99 -12.70 5.06
CA ARG A 206 2.94 -13.48 4.38
C ARG A 206 3.00 -14.95 4.80
N GLU A 207 4.16 -15.57 4.77
CA GLU A 207 4.34 -16.97 5.16
C GLU A 207 3.98 -17.20 6.65
N ALA A 208 4.35 -16.25 7.51
CA ALA A 208 3.97 -16.29 8.92
C ALA A 208 2.45 -16.21 9.13
N PHE A 209 1.76 -15.34 8.39
CA PHE A 209 0.30 -15.22 8.43
C PHE A 209 -0.38 -16.53 7.96
N GLU A 210 0.05 -17.09 6.85
CA GLU A 210 -0.54 -18.30 6.25
C GLU A 210 -0.28 -19.56 7.10
N THR A 211 0.87 -19.64 7.77
CA THR A 211 1.22 -20.70 8.68
C THR A 211 0.45 -20.59 10.01
N GLY A 212 0.14 -19.39 10.42
CA GLY A 212 -0.49 -19.06 11.69
C GLY A 212 0.52 -18.71 12.80
N LEU A 213 0.37 -17.51 13.33
CA LEU A 213 1.19 -17.01 14.44
C LEU A 213 0.78 -17.66 15.75
N ALA A 214 1.75 -17.92 16.62
CA ALA A 214 1.47 -18.40 17.97
C ALA A 214 0.67 -17.35 18.76
N ALA A 215 -0.30 -17.82 19.54
CA ALA A 215 -1.12 -16.95 20.38
C ALA A 215 -0.26 -16.23 21.43
N ARG A 216 -0.51 -14.93 21.61
CA ARG A 216 0.12 -14.16 22.68
C ARG A 216 -0.47 -14.57 24.02
N GLY A 217 0.38 -15.03 24.96
CA GLY A 217 -0.02 -15.40 26.33
C GLY A 217 0.40 -14.32 27.34
N VAL A 218 -0.35 -14.22 28.44
CA VAL A 218 0.00 -13.35 29.57
C VAL A 218 1.00 -14.05 30.50
N SER A 219 0.99 -15.40 30.53
CA SER A 219 1.90 -16.23 31.32
C SER A 219 2.84 -17.03 30.44
N ALA A 220 3.99 -17.39 30.98
CA ALA A 220 4.93 -18.27 30.30
C ALA A 220 4.33 -19.67 30.11
N SER A 221 4.43 -20.24 28.93
CA SER A 221 4.07 -21.61 28.59
C SER A 221 5.23 -22.25 27.83
N ALA A 222 5.94 -23.16 28.50
CA ALA A 222 7.07 -23.84 27.89
C ALA A 222 6.60 -24.98 26.99
N THR A 223 7.13 -25.02 25.75
CA THR A 223 6.89 -26.13 24.81
C THR A 223 7.91 -27.25 24.96
N SER A 224 9.02 -27.03 25.67
CA SER A 224 10.01 -28.04 25.99
C SER A 224 9.60 -28.75 27.27
N PRO A 225 9.84 -30.09 27.42
CA PRO A 225 9.65 -30.79 28.70
C PRO A 225 10.63 -30.22 29.71
N LEU A 226 10.15 -29.28 30.53
CA LEU A 226 10.94 -28.66 31.59
C LEU A 226 11.19 -29.67 32.69
N THR A 227 12.45 -29.97 32.94
CA THR A 227 12.99 -30.48 34.21
C THR A 227 12.21 -31.55 34.94
N ALA A 228 11.14 -32.16 34.37
CA ALA A 228 10.41 -33.25 34.94
C ALA A 228 11.34 -34.46 35.30
N PHE A 229 12.42 -34.61 34.52
CA PHE A 229 13.45 -35.62 34.77
C PHE A 229 14.36 -35.28 35.98
N LEU A 230 14.39 -34.04 36.43
CA LEU A 230 15.15 -33.65 37.65
C LEU A 230 14.40 -33.94 38.94
N HIS A 231 13.10 -34.26 38.87
CA HIS A 231 12.25 -34.56 40.03
C HIS A 231 12.01 -36.05 40.22
N THR A 232 12.58 -36.91 39.37
CA THR A 232 12.43 -38.37 39.47
C THR A 232 13.61 -39.06 40.18
N ALA A 233 14.40 -38.35 40.99
CA ALA A 233 15.47 -38.91 41.77
C ALA A 233 15.16 -38.76 43.27
N ALA A 234 14.32 -39.67 43.81
CA ALA A 234 14.32 -40.10 45.21
C ALA A 234 13.76 -41.50 45.34
#